data_0e901caaa1fde171de08fe1f0c8a6e13
#
_entry.id   0e901caaa1fde171de08fe1f0c8a6e13
#
_cell.length_a   1.000
_cell.length_b   1.000
_cell.length_c   1.000
_cell.angle_alpha   90.00
_cell.angle_beta   90.00
_cell.angle_gamma   90.00
#
_symmetry.space_group_name_H-M   'P 1'
#
loop_
_entity.id
_entity.type
_entity.pdbx_description
1 polymer ?
#
loop_
_entity_poly.entity_id
_entity_poly.type
_entity_poly.pdbx_seq_one_letter_code
_entity_poly.pdbx_strand_id
1 'polypeptide(L)'
;MSASSSKNARILTTTVGSYPVPDWLVALPSEQAVIDATRVVIDTQEQAGIDLVCDGELYRFDVNHPETNGMIEYFVRPMSGIRNDIGLAEWLAFKQSADHKFRSRPPGVSVR
;
A
#
# COMPACT_ATOMS: atom_id res chain seq x y z
N MET A 1 24.94 12.23 -2.60
CA MET A 1 24.66 11.16 -1.62
C MET A 1 25.62 11.20 -0.46
N SER A 2 25.10 11.08 0.71
CA SER A 2 25.93 11.09 1.91
C SER A 2 26.33 9.70 2.40
N ALA A 3 26.10 8.68 1.60
CA ALA A 3 26.30 7.30 2.02
C ALA A 3 27.70 7.01 2.54
N SER A 4 28.71 7.67 1.94
CA SER A 4 30.09 7.44 2.34
C SER A 4 30.38 7.87 3.78
N SER A 5 29.64 8.86 4.29
CA SER A 5 29.87 9.35 5.64
C SER A 5 29.33 8.41 6.71
N SER A 6 28.41 7.51 6.36
CA SER A 6 27.82 6.60 7.33
C SER A 6 28.77 5.52 7.83
N LYS A 7 29.92 5.36 7.20
CA LYS A 7 30.92 4.39 7.63
C LYS A 7 31.44 4.62 9.03
N ASN A 8 31.26 5.82 9.55
CA ASN A 8 31.86 6.23 10.81
C ASN A 8 30.91 6.07 11.98
N ALA A 9 30.26 4.92 12.08
CA ALA A 9 29.42 4.54 13.22
C ALA A 9 28.13 5.35 13.35
N ARG A 10 27.66 5.96 12.25
CA ARG A 10 26.35 6.59 12.22
C ARG A 10 25.28 5.51 12.10
N ILE A 11 24.14 5.72 12.77
CA ILE A 11 23.00 4.85 12.62
C ILE A 11 22.40 5.03 11.24
N LEU A 12 22.24 3.93 10.52
CA LEU A 12 21.60 3.96 9.20
C LEU A 12 20.10 4.13 9.35
N THR A 13 19.53 4.90 8.44
CA THR A 13 18.10 5.18 8.42
C THR A 13 17.43 4.57 7.20
N THR A 14 16.16 4.18 7.36
CA THR A 14 15.36 3.68 6.26
C THR A 14 13.89 3.97 6.57
N THR A 15 13.02 3.68 5.62
CA THR A 15 11.57 3.78 5.80
C THR A 15 10.95 2.42 5.64
N VAL A 16 9.79 2.23 6.26
CA VAL A 16 9.07 0.95 6.25
C VAL A 16 7.61 1.20 5.88
N GLY A 17 7.09 0.29 5.05
CA GLY A 17 5.67 0.31 4.72
C GLY A 17 5.35 1.08 3.44
N SER A 18 4.06 1.15 3.18
CA SER A 18 3.56 1.80 1.97
C SER A 18 3.63 3.32 2.10
N TYR A 19 4.14 3.95 1.07
CA TYR A 19 4.09 5.41 0.96
C TYR A 19 2.67 5.81 0.54
N PRO A 20 2.15 6.94 1.04
CA PRO A 20 0.82 7.39 0.64
C PRO A 20 0.71 7.57 -0.87
N VAL A 21 -0.36 7.05 -1.45
CA VAL A 21 -0.60 7.15 -2.88
C VAL A 21 -0.88 8.63 -3.22
N PRO A 22 -0.14 9.21 -4.16
CA PRO A 22 -0.40 10.60 -4.55
C PRO A 22 -1.78 10.78 -5.16
N ASP A 23 -2.41 11.93 -4.87
CA ASP A 23 -3.74 12.22 -5.39
C ASP A 23 -3.78 12.21 -6.92
N TRP A 24 -2.72 12.71 -7.56
CA TRP A 24 -2.67 12.74 -9.02
C TRP A 24 -2.59 11.33 -9.62
N LEU A 25 -2.03 10.36 -8.90
CA LEU A 25 -2.01 8.98 -9.36
C LEU A 25 -3.41 8.37 -9.31
N VAL A 26 -4.16 8.68 -8.26
CA VAL A 26 -5.54 8.21 -8.13
C VAL A 26 -6.44 8.86 -9.20
N ALA A 27 -6.21 10.15 -9.48
CA ALA A 27 -7.02 10.90 -10.44
C ALA A 27 -6.78 10.44 -11.90
N LEU A 28 -5.52 10.16 -12.24
CA LEU A 28 -5.15 9.77 -13.61
C LEU A 28 -4.25 8.53 -13.55
N PRO A 29 -4.80 7.38 -13.21
CA PRO A 29 -3.99 6.18 -13.03
C PRO A 29 -3.47 5.65 -14.35
N SER A 30 -2.18 5.30 -14.35
CA SER A 30 -1.53 4.61 -15.47
C SER A 30 -0.26 3.94 -14.94
N GLU A 31 0.26 3.00 -15.69
CA GLU A 31 1.50 2.34 -15.28
C GLU A 31 2.66 3.32 -15.27
N GLN A 32 2.70 4.22 -16.25
CA GLN A 32 3.73 5.26 -16.26
C GLN A 32 3.62 6.17 -15.04
N ALA A 33 2.41 6.49 -14.61
CA ALA A 33 2.20 7.30 -13.42
C ALA A 33 2.71 6.58 -12.17
N VAL A 34 2.57 5.27 -12.10
CA VAL A 34 3.14 4.49 -10.98
C VAL A 34 4.66 4.59 -10.96
N ILE A 35 5.29 4.49 -12.13
CA ILE A 35 6.74 4.64 -12.25
C ILE A 35 7.17 6.04 -11.80
N ASP A 36 6.46 7.06 -12.26
CA ASP A 36 6.77 8.44 -11.89
C ASP A 36 6.59 8.67 -10.39
N ALA A 37 5.53 8.13 -9.80
CA ALA A 37 5.30 8.22 -8.38
C ALA A 37 6.41 7.55 -7.58
N THR A 38 6.86 6.39 -8.03
CA THR A 38 7.98 5.68 -7.39
C THR A 38 9.25 6.52 -7.42
N ARG A 39 9.52 7.17 -8.56
CA ARG A 39 10.67 8.08 -8.65
C ARG A 39 10.58 9.23 -7.66
N VAL A 40 9.39 9.79 -7.51
CA VAL A 40 9.18 10.88 -6.53
C VAL A 40 9.44 10.38 -5.12
N VAL A 41 8.98 9.19 -4.78
CA VAL A 41 9.18 8.60 -3.45
C VAL A 41 10.66 8.40 -3.16
N ILE A 42 11.39 7.85 -4.13
CA ILE A 42 12.82 7.63 -3.97
C ILE A 42 13.57 8.96 -3.83
N ASP A 43 13.25 9.91 -4.69
CA ASP A 43 13.90 11.22 -4.68
C ASP A 43 13.64 11.97 -3.38
N THR A 44 12.41 11.90 -2.87
CA THR A 44 12.05 12.53 -1.60
C THR A 44 12.88 11.96 -0.46
N GLN A 45 13.06 10.64 -0.42
CA GLN A 45 13.87 10.01 0.61
C GLN A 45 15.35 10.40 0.50
N GLU A 46 15.86 10.47 -0.72
CA GLU A 46 17.25 10.90 -0.92
C GLU A 46 17.46 12.33 -0.44
N GLN A 47 16.53 13.22 -0.78
CA GLN A 47 16.60 14.61 -0.34
C GLN A 47 16.48 14.75 1.17
N ALA A 48 15.74 13.86 1.81
CA ALA A 48 15.60 13.85 3.26
C ALA A 48 16.80 13.24 3.97
N GLY A 49 17.75 12.66 3.25
CA GLY A 49 18.94 12.07 3.84
C GLY A 49 18.75 10.65 4.34
N ILE A 50 17.72 9.94 3.87
CA ILE A 50 17.52 8.54 4.21
C ILE A 50 18.64 7.71 3.58
N ASP A 51 19.27 6.84 4.35
CA ASP A 51 20.41 6.05 3.88
C ASP A 51 20.02 4.92 2.96
N LEU A 52 18.98 4.20 3.31
CA LEU A 52 18.48 3.05 2.54
C LEU A 52 17.06 3.37 2.08
N VAL A 53 16.95 3.82 0.83
CA VAL A 53 15.64 4.20 0.31
C VAL A 53 14.83 2.97 -0.09
N CYS A 54 13.51 3.07 -0.01
CA CYS A 54 12.60 2.04 -0.48
C CYS A 54 11.69 2.61 -1.58
N ASP A 55 11.01 1.73 -2.29
CA ASP A 55 10.16 2.12 -3.41
C ASP A 55 8.76 2.58 -2.97
N GLY A 56 8.46 2.55 -1.68
CA GLY A 56 7.17 2.95 -1.15
C GLY A 56 6.05 1.98 -1.44
N GLU A 57 6.37 0.83 -2.01
CA GLU A 57 5.39 -0.22 -2.33
C GLU A 57 4.29 0.24 -3.30
N LEU A 58 4.54 1.26 -4.09
CA LEU A 58 3.55 1.81 -5.02
C LEU A 58 3.23 0.86 -6.17
N TYR A 59 4.07 -0.13 -6.43
CA TYR A 59 3.79 -1.16 -7.43
C TYR A 59 2.54 -1.97 -7.09
N ARG A 60 2.08 -1.92 -5.86
CA ARG A 60 0.85 -2.61 -5.43
C ARG A 60 -0.41 -1.85 -5.84
N PHE A 61 -0.26 -0.60 -6.27
CA PHE A 61 -1.40 0.19 -6.73
C PHE A 61 -1.98 -0.43 -8.01
N ASP A 62 -3.31 -0.60 -8.04
CA ASP A 62 -3.98 -1.16 -9.20
C ASP A 62 -4.54 -0.03 -10.05
N VAL A 63 -3.94 0.16 -11.23
CA VAL A 63 -4.34 1.25 -12.13
C VAL A 63 -5.76 1.08 -12.67
N ASN A 64 -6.28 -0.14 -12.65
CA ASN A 64 -7.63 -0.43 -13.10
C ASN A 64 -8.67 -0.27 -11.99
N HIS A 65 -8.24 -0.28 -10.74
CA HIS A 65 -9.11 -0.18 -9.58
C HIS A 65 -8.49 0.74 -8.53
N PRO A 66 -8.35 2.03 -8.84
CA PRO A 66 -7.67 2.97 -7.94
C PRO A 66 -8.41 3.19 -6.61
N GLU A 67 -9.66 2.74 -6.53
CA GLU A 67 -10.45 2.86 -5.32
C GLU A 67 -10.13 1.79 -4.28
N THR A 68 -9.38 0.74 -4.64
CA THR A 68 -9.13 -0.40 -3.75
C THR A 68 -7.90 -0.18 -2.87
N ASN A 69 -7.82 -1.00 -1.81
CA ASN A 69 -6.64 -1.04 -0.96
C ASN A 69 -5.56 -1.89 -1.63
N GLY A 70 -4.56 -1.23 -2.19
CA GLY A 70 -3.53 -1.92 -2.98
C GLY A 70 -2.79 -3.00 -2.20
N MET A 71 -2.55 -2.79 -0.90
CA MET A 71 -1.82 -3.78 -0.11
C MET A 71 -2.57 -5.10 0.00
N ILE A 72 -3.86 -5.03 0.30
CA ILE A 72 -4.68 -6.23 0.45
C ILE A 72 -4.92 -6.89 -0.91
N GLU A 73 -5.32 -6.10 -1.89
CA GLU A 73 -5.64 -6.62 -3.23
C GLU A 73 -4.45 -7.30 -3.88
N TYR A 74 -3.26 -6.74 -3.72
CA TYR A 74 -2.05 -7.30 -4.31
C TYR A 74 -1.81 -8.74 -3.86
N PHE A 75 -2.04 -9.00 -2.57
CA PHE A 75 -1.78 -10.31 -2.01
C PHE A 75 -2.92 -11.30 -2.22
N VAL A 76 -4.18 -10.84 -2.24
CA VAL A 76 -5.32 -11.76 -2.34
C VAL A 76 -5.74 -12.04 -3.78
N ARG A 77 -5.44 -11.14 -4.72
CA ARG A 77 -5.89 -11.29 -6.11
C ARG A 77 -5.43 -12.60 -6.76
N PRO A 78 -4.18 -13.04 -6.59
CA PRO A 78 -3.75 -14.31 -7.17
C PRO A 78 -4.26 -15.55 -6.44
N MET A 79 -4.91 -15.39 -5.30
CA MET A 79 -5.38 -16.52 -4.50
C MET A 79 -6.77 -16.96 -4.95
N SER A 80 -6.99 -18.27 -5.03
CA SER A 80 -8.32 -18.82 -5.29
C SER A 80 -9.10 -18.94 -3.97
N GLY A 81 -10.42 -18.85 -4.06
CA GLY A 81 -11.28 -19.06 -2.91
C GLY A 81 -11.45 -17.83 -2.00
N ILE A 82 -10.87 -16.70 -2.37
CA ILE A 82 -11.01 -15.46 -1.61
C ILE A 82 -11.79 -14.46 -2.45
N ARG A 83 -12.79 -13.87 -1.83
CA ARG A 83 -13.61 -12.82 -2.44
C ARG A 83 -13.48 -11.55 -1.62
N ASN A 84 -13.62 -10.42 -2.30
CA ASN A 84 -13.68 -9.11 -1.66
C ASN A 84 -14.94 -8.34 -2.02
N ASP A 85 -15.87 -9.00 -2.71
CA ASP A 85 -17.16 -8.43 -3.08
C ASP A 85 -18.24 -8.93 -2.11
N ILE A 86 -18.41 -8.23 -1.01
CA ILE A 86 -19.35 -8.62 0.02
C ILE A 86 -20.67 -7.88 -0.16
N GLY A 87 -21.74 -8.65 -0.35
CA GLY A 87 -23.09 -8.09 -0.45
C GLY A 87 -23.68 -7.75 0.91
N LEU A 88 -24.82 -7.05 0.88
CA LEU A 88 -25.49 -6.61 2.09
C LEU A 88 -25.86 -7.79 3.01
N ALA A 89 -26.37 -8.88 2.43
CA ALA A 89 -26.77 -10.05 3.22
C ALA A 89 -25.58 -10.65 3.98
N GLU A 90 -24.44 -10.76 3.31
CA GLU A 90 -23.23 -11.29 3.94
C GLU A 90 -22.72 -10.35 5.03
N TRP A 91 -22.80 -9.05 4.78
CA TRP A 91 -22.40 -8.05 5.77
C TRP A 91 -23.27 -8.16 7.03
N LEU A 92 -24.58 -8.27 6.85
CA LEU A 92 -25.51 -8.40 7.98
C LEU A 92 -25.29 -9.70 8.75
N ALA A 93 -25.01 -10.80 8.05
CA ALA A 93 -24.69 -12.05 8.70
C ALA A 93 -23.43 -11.95 9.55
N PHE A 94 -22.39 -11.29 9.03
CA PHE A 94 -21.18 -11.04 9.79
C PHE A 94 -21.46 -10.20 11.03
N LYS A 95 -22.26 -9.16 10.91
CA LYS A 95 -22.62 -8.28 12.04
C LYS A 95 -23.33 -9.04 13.15
N GLN A 96 -24.06 -10.10 12.81
CA GLN A 96 -24.77 -10.92 13.79
C GLN A 96 -23.93 -12.06 14.34
N SER A 97 -22.74 -12.28 13.79
CA SER A 97 -21.85 -13.35 14.22
C SER A 97 -21.02 -12.92 15.42
N ALA A 98 -20.42 -13.90 16.10
CA ALA A 98 -19.51 -13.60 17.21
C ALA A 98 -18.23 -12.93 16.75
N ASP A 99 -17.86 -13.10 15.49
CA ASP A 99 -16.61 -12.57 14.94
C ASP A 99 -16.55 -11.04 14.95
N HIS A 100 -17.69 -10.36 14.76
CA HIS A 100 -17.67 -8.90 14.67
C HIS A 100 -17.25 -8.24 15.99
N LYS A 101 -17.29 -8.98 17.09
CA LYS A 101 -16.81 -8.48 18.38
C LYS A 101 -15.31 -8.27 18.40
N PHE A 102 -14.61 -8.94 17.52
CA PHE A 102 -13.15 -8.90 17.46
C PHE A 102 -12.64 -8.24 16.19
N ARG A 103 -13.54 -7.89 15.26
CA ARG A 103 -13.17 -7.31 13.97
C ARG A 103 -14.13 -6.18 13.64
N SER A 104 -13.58 -5.11 13.10
CA SER A 104 -14.39 -3.97 12.67
C SER A 104 -15.04 -4.18 11.31
N ARG A 105 -14.59 -5.17 10.54
CA ARG A 105 -15.10 -5.47 9.20
C ARG A 105 -14.91 -6.94 8.87
N PRO A 106 -15.66 -7.48 7.89
CA PRO A 106 -15.51 -8.88 7.51
C PRO A 106 -14.10 -9.18 7.01
N PRO A 107 -13.60 -10.40 7.27
CA PRO A 107 -12.30 -10.82 6.76
C PRO A 107 -12.30 -10.88 5.24
N GLY A 108 -11.17 -10.55 4.61
CA GLY A 108 -11.04 -10.60 3.16
C GLY A 108 -11.60 -9.42 2.40
N VAL A 109 -12.18 -8.45 3.10
CA VAL A 109 -12.71 -7.24 2.45
C VAL A 109 -11.59 -6.23 2.28
N SER A 110 -11.42 -5.77 1.04
CA SER A 110 -10.55 -4.66 0.76
C SER A 110 -11.33 -3.36 0.98
N VAL A 111 -10.84 -2.50 1.85
CA VAL A 111 -11.52 -1.27 2.21
C VAL A 111 -10.52 -0.14 2.20
N ARG A 112 -10.95 0.99 1.66
CA ARG A 112 -10.16 2.22 1.67
C ARG A 112 -10.32 2.98 2.97
#